data_bf2d3576678b02d81e7cb569362c72b6
#
_entry.id   bf2d3576678b02d81e7cb569362c72b6
#
_cell.length_a   1.000
_cell.length_b   1.000
_cell.length_c   1.000
_cell.angle_alpha   90.00
_cell.angle_beta   90.00
_cell.angle_gamma   90.00
#
_symmetry.space_group_name_H-M   'P 1'
#
loop_
_entity.id
_entity.type
_entity.pdbx_description
1 polymer ?
#
loop_
_entity_poly.entity_id
_entity_poly.type
_entity_poly.pdbx_seq_one_letter_code
_entity_poly.pdbx_strand_id
1 'polypeptide(L)' 'MKIGEFRDLGADELKQREKDLDDQLFRLRIQKSMGQLEAAGKLKVLRRDRARIKTVLREKETV' A
#
# COMPACT_ATOMS: atom_id res chain seq x y z
N MET A 1 6.51 3.50 4.47
CA MET A 1 7.26 2.53 5.30
C MET A 1 8.41 1.94 4.49
N LYS A 2 9.49 1.59 5.17
CA LYS A 2 10.62 0.92 4.52
C LYS A 2 10.29 -0.57 4.35
N ILE A 3 10.85 -1.20 3.31
CA ILE A 3 10.58 -2.60 3.02
C ILE A 3 10.95 -3.55 4.18
N GLY A 4 11.98 -3.21 4.96
CA GLY A 4 12.36 -3.98 6.14
C GLY A 4 11.29 -4.03 7.21
N GLU A 5 10.52 -2.96 7.38
CA GLU A 5 9.41 -2.91 8.31
C GLU A 5 8.29 -3.88 7.90
N PHE A 6 8.04 -3.98 6.60
CA PHE A 6 7.05 -4.94 6.08
C PHE A 6 7.50 -6.39 6.28
N ARG A 7 8.80 -6.65 6.18
CA ARG A 7 9.33 -8.00 6.38
C ARG A 7 9.19 -8.52 7.80
N ASP A 8 9.14 -7.61 8.78
CA ASP A 8 8.96 -7.95 10.18
C ASP A 8 7.50 -8.30 10.51
N LEU A 9 6.56 -7.98 9.63
CA LEU A 9 5.15 -8.27 9.83
C LEU A 9 4.80 -9.68 9.38
N GLY A 10 3.82 -10.31 10.06
CA GLY A 10 3.29 -11.59 9.63
C GLY A 10 2.46 -11.46 8.35
N ALA A 11 2.25 -12.60 7.66
CA ALA A 11 1.50 -12.61 6.40
C ALA A 11 0.07 -12.06 6.55
N ASP A 12 -0.59 -12.39 7.66
CA ASP A 12 -1.96 -11.90 7.94
C ASP A 12 -1.98 -10.39 8.14
N GLU A 13 -1.00 -9.84 8.84
CA GLU A 13 -0.86 -8.41 9.04
C GLU A 13 -0.58 -7.69 7.73
N LEU A 14 0.24 -8.28 6.87
CA LEU A 14 0.53 -7.72 5.55
C LEU A 14 -0.70 -7.68 4.67
N LYS A 15 -1.51 -8.73 4.69
CA LYS A 15 -2.76 -8.78 3.94
C LYS A 15 -3.74 -7.71 4.42
N GLN A 16 -3.82 -7.50 5.72
CA GLN A 16 -4.64 -6.44 6.29
C GLN A 16 -4.15 -5.06 5.88
N ARG A 17 -2.84 -4.84 5.90
CA ARG A 17 -2.23 -3.59 5.43
C ARG A 17 -2.51 -3.33 3.96
N GLU A 18 -2.40 -4.36 3.13
CA GLU A 18 -2.70 -4.25 1.70
C GLU A 18 -4.14 -3.81 1.48
N LYS A 19 -5.07 -4.41 2.21
CA LYS A 19 -6.49 -4.08 2.14
C LYS A 19 -6.75 -2.63 2.56
N ASP A 20 -6.14 -2.19 3.66
CA ASP A 20 -6.25 -0.82 4.13
C ASP A 20 -5.71 0.18 3.10
N LEU A 21 -4.57 -0.14 2.47
CA LEU A 21 -3.99 0.69 1.43
C LEU A 21 -4.88 0.76 0.19
N ASP A 22 -5.52 -0.34 -0.18
CA ASP A 22 -6.45 -0.36 -1.31
C ASP A 22 -7.64 0.57 -1.05
N ASP A 23 -8.19 0.57 0.17
CA ASP A 23 -9.27 1.47 0.56
C ASP A 23 -8.81 2.94 0.50
N GLN A 24 -7.62 3.23 1.00
CA GLN A 24 -7.07 4.58 0.96
C GLN A 24 -6.79 5.04 -0.47
N LEU A 25 -6.27 4.17 -1.32
CA LEU A 25 -6.03 4.46 -2.73
C LEU A 25 -7.34 4.78 -3.45
N PHE A 26 -8.39 4.04 -3.17
CA PHE A 26 -9.70 4.29 -3.75
C PHE A 26 -10.21 5.68 -3.38
N ARG A 27 -10.14 6.04 -2.10
CA ARG A 27 -10.56 7.35 -1.61
C ARG A 27 -9.75 8.48 -2.23
N LEU A 28 -8.44 8.29 -2.36
CA LEU A 28 -7.56 9.30 -2.96
C LEU A 28 -7.82 9.48 -4.45
N ARG A 29 -8.19 8.42 -5.15
CA ARG A 29 -8.58 8.51 -6.57
C ARG A 29 -9.82 9.37 -6.74
N ILE A 30 -10.80 9.22 -5.84
CA ILE A 30 -11.99 10.06 -5.84
C ILE A 30 -11.62 11.52 -5.57
N GLN A 31 -10.78 11.78 -4.58
CA GLN A 31 -10.33 13.13 -4.25
C GLN A 31 -9.57 13.77 -5.41
N LYS A 32 -8.73 13.00 -6.09
CA LYS A 32 -8.01 13.48 -7.28
C LYS A 32 -8.97 13.88 -8.39
N SER A 33 -10.02 13.08 -8.61
CA SER A 33 -11.03 13.39 -9.64
C SER A 33 -11.81 14.65 -9.32
N MET A 34 -11.87 15.03 -8.04
CA MET A 34 -12.49 16.29 -7.60
C MET A 34 -11.55 17.49 -7.62
N GLY A 35 -10.34 17.32 -8.18
CA GLY A 35 -9.38 18.42 -8.34
C GLY A 35 -8.49 18.71 -7.15
N GLN A 36 -8.42 17.82 -6.16
CA GLN A 36 -7.53 18.00 -5.00
C GLN A 36 -6.10 17.60 -5.37
N LEU A 37 -5.22 18.60 -5.52
CA LEU A 37 -3.85 18.39 -5.98
C LEU A 37 -3.00 17.55 -5.03
N GLU A 38 -3.24 17.65 -3.72
CA GLU A 38 -2.49 16.90 -2.72
C GLU A 38 -2.71 15.39 -2.83
N ALA A 39 -3.85 14.97 -3.36
CA ALA A 39 -4.17 13.56 -3.50
C ALA A 39 -3.21 12.84 -4.45
N ALA A 40 -2.71 13.51 -5.48
CA ALA A 40 -1.78 12.92 -6.44
C ALA A 40 -0.46 12.47 -5.78
N GLY A 41 0.09 13.31 -4.90
CA GLY A 41 1.30 12.98 -4.15
C GLY A 41 1.11 11.80 -3.20
N LYS A 42 -0.01 11.81 -2.48
CA LYS A 42 -0.36 10.72 -1.56
C LYS A 42 -0.58 9.40 -2.29
N LEU A 43 -1.21 9.42 -3.47
CA LEU A 43 -1.40 8.24 -4.30
C LEU A 43 -0.08 7.59 -4.66
N LYS A 44 0.90 8.40 -5.04
CA LYS A 44 2.23 7.91 -5.44
C LYS A 44 2.91 7.15 -4.29
N VAL A 45 2.86 7.71 -3.08
CA VAL A 45 3.46 7.10 -1.90
C VAL A 45 2.75 5.80 -1.53
N LEU A 46 1.42 5.79 -1.52
CA LEU A 46 0.64 4.61 -1.16
C LEU A 46 0.78 3.49 -2.18
N ARG A 47 0.85 3.81 -3.47
CA ARG A 47 1.10 2.82 -4.52
C ARG A 47 2.45 2.14 -4.32
N ARG A 48 3.46 2.90 -3.92
CA ARG A 48 4.78 2.37 -3.64
C ARG A 48 4.76 1.43 -2.44
N ASP A 49 4.09 1.81 -1.37
CA ASP A 49 3.94 0.97 -0.18
C ASP A 49 3.17 -0.31 -0.49
N ARG A 50 2.11 -0.22 -1.30
CA ARG A 50 1.34 -1.37 -1.73
C ARG A 50 2.21 -2.36 -2.53
N ALA A 51 3.04 -1.85 -3.42
CA ALA A 51 3.96 -2.67 -4.19
C ALA A 51 4.97 -3.38 -3.29
N ARG A 52 5.48 -2.70 -2.27
CA ARG A 52 6.40 -3.30 -1.29
C ARG A 52 5.74 -4.42 -0.50
N ILE A 53 4.50 -4.20 -0.06
CA ILE A 53 3.74 -5.22 0.66
C ILE A 53 3.53 -6.46 -0.22
N LYS A 54 3.16 -6.28 -1.48
CA LYS A 54 3.01 -7.38 -2.43
C LYS A 54 4.30 -8.17 -2.61
N THR A 55 5.42 -7.46 -2.72
CA THR A 55 6.74 -8.09 -2.86
C THR A 55 7.06 -8.97 -1.65
N VAL A 56 6.85 -8.44 -0.45
CA VAL A 56 7.13 -9.18 0.78
C VAL A 56 6.19 -10.37 0.94
N LEU A 57 4.90 -10.21 0.65
CA LEU A 57 3.95 -11.33 0.69
C LEU A 57 4.36 -12.45 -0.27
N ARG A 58 4.80 -12.08 -1.47
CA ARG A 58 5.26 -13.03 -2.46
C ARG A 58 6.50 -13.79 -1.97
N GLU A 59 7.45 -13.09 -1.34
CA GLU A 59 8.62 -13.71 -0.73
C GLU A 59 8.22 -14.75 0.33
N LYS A 60 7.23 -14.43 1.16
CA LYS A 60 6.76 -15.32 2.22
C LYS A 60 6.01 -16.54 1.69
N GLU A 61 5.30 -16.38 0.58
CA GLU A 61 4.54 -17.47 -0.04
C GLU A 61 5.41 -18.46 -0.80
N THR A 62 6.59 -18.05 -1.24
CA THR A 62 7.48 -18.87 -2.06
C THR A 62 8.55 -19.62 -1.27
N VAL A 63 8.55 -19.53 0.03
CA VAL A 63 9.52 -20.22 0.90
C VAL A 63 9.20 -21.71 1.05
#